data_1cf3e78c45990c9d37501a8903b96a2b
#
_entry.id   1cf3e78c45990c9d37501a8903b96a2b
#
_cell.length_a   1.000
_cell.length_b   1.000
_cell.length_c   1.000
_cell.angle_alpha   90.00
_cell.angle_beta   90.00
_cell.angle_gamma   90.00
#
_symmetry.space_group_name_H-M   'P 1'
#
loop_
_entity.id
_entity.type
_entity.pdbx_description
1 polymer ?
#
loop_
_entity_poly.entity_id
_entity_poly.type
_entity_poly.pdbx_seq_one_letter_code
_entity_poly.pdbx_strand_id
1 'polypeptide(L)'
;RLEQILARAEWDDPDIDEGLMRDTGGDAIAATAANLFVLRDGRWWTSPVDRCGIAGVCRGWALRTWSAGERRLNADEVETADAVILCNAVRGILPVARLGHRFWSPHPAVAEALRSLAAAHPAFTDSDPIRHMQEGVP
;
A
#
# COMPACT_ATOMS: atom_id res chain seq x y z
N ARG A 1 1.49 13.50 -10.78
CA ARG A 1 1.28 12.36 -11.70
C ARG A 1 2.51 12.01 -12.54
N LEU A 2 3.31 13.01 -12.90
CA LEU A 2 4.55 12.77 -13.65
C LEU A 2 5.51 11.90 -12.84
N GLU A 3 5.61 12.12 -11.55
CA GLU A 3 6.46 11.34 -10.64
C GLU A 3 6.08 9.86 -10.65
N GLN A 4 4.79 9.53 -10.67
CA GLN A 4 4.32 8.15 -10.74
C GLN A 4 4.64 7.50 -12.08
N ILE A 5 4.53 8.26 -13.17
CA ILE A 5 4.88 7.77 -14.51
C ILE A 5 6.37 7.48 -14.61
N LEU A 6 7.20 8.39 -14.11
CA LEU A 6 8.65 8.22 -14.10
C LEU A 6 9.06 7.04 -13.20
N ALA A 7 8.49 6.94 -12.02
CA ALA A 7 8.74 5.83 -11.11
C ALA A 7 8.34 4.49 -11.76
N ARG A 8 7.20 4.43 -12.44
CA ARG A 8 6.76 3.21 -13.13
C ARG A 8 7.69 2.80 -14.27
N ALA A 9 8.38 3.76 -14.87
CA ALA A 9 9.35 3.50 -15.95
C ALA A 9 10.71 2.96 -15.45
N GLU A 10 10.94 2.88 -14.14
CA GLU A 10 12.20 2.42 -13.57
C GLU A 10 12.43 0.90 -13.73
N TRP A 11 11.41 0.13 -14.05
CA TRP A 11 11.55 -1.33 -14.22
C TRP A 11 10.76 -1.87 -15.40
N ASP A 12 11.37 -2.89 -16.04
CA ASP A 12 10.78 -3.64 -17.15
C ASP A 12 10.46 -5.09 -16.79
N ASP A 13 10.72 -5.48 -15.53
CA ASP A 13 10.51 -6.86 -15.09
C ASP A 13 9.01 -7.18 -15.04
N PRO A 14 8.51 -8.15 -15.82
CA PRO A 14 7.10 -8.52 -15.83
C PRO A 14 6.62 -9.14 -14.51
N ASP A 15 7.53 -9.59 -13.65
CA ASP A 15 7.19 -10.15 -12.34
C ASP A 15 6.98 -9.08 -11.26
N ILE A 16 7.27 -7.82 -11.57
CA ILE A 16 7.03 -6.69 -10.67
C ILE A 16 5.71 -6.04 -11.01
N ASP A 17 4.77 -6.09 -10.06
CA ASP A 17 3.43 -5.55 -10.23
C ASP A 17 3.33 -4.07 -9.86
N GLU A 18 4.18 -3.59 -8.93
CA GLU A 18 4.07 -2.25 -8.37
C GLU A 18 5.40 -1.76 -7.78
N GLY A 19 5.55 -0.45 -7.63
CA GLY A 19 6.72 0.19 -7.04
C GLY A 19 6.38 0.97 -5.77
N LEU A 20 7.21 0.85 -4.76
CA LEU A 20 7.14 1.65 -3.53
C LEU A 20 7.80 3.01 -3.78
N MET A 21 7.04 4.09 -3.67
CA MET A 21 7.56 5.44 -3.77
C MET A 21 8.02 5.96 -2.42
N ARG A 22 9.16 6.63 -2.42
CA ARG A 22 9.71 7.30 -1.23
C ARG A 22 9.90 8.79 -1.49
N ASP A 23 9.88 9.59 -0.44
CA ASP A 23 10.27 10.99 -0.53
C ASP A 23 11.79 11.13 -0.57
N THR A 24 12.27 12.36 -0.73
CA THR A 24 13.71 12.66 -0.77
C THR A 24 14.45 12.35 0.55
N GLY A 25 13.73 12.21 1.66
CA GLY A 25 14.26 11.76 2.94
C GLY A 25 14.31 10.24 3.09
N GLY A 26 13.74 9.48 2.12
CA GLY A 26 13.70 8.03 2.13
C GLY A 26 12.46 7.44 2.79
N ASP A 27 11.53 8.26 3.26
CA ASP A 27 10.27 7.78 3.86
C ASP A 27 9.33 7.23 2.78
N ALA A 28 8.69 6.10 3.09
CA ALA A 28 7.70 5.50 2.22
C ALA A 28 6.42 6.36 2.17
N ILE A 29 5.93 6.65 0.98
CA ILE A 29 4.77 7.51 0.80
C ILE A 29 3.58 6.71 0.30
N ALA A 30 3.75 5.99 -0.80
CA ALA A 30 2.69 5.31 -1.54
C ALA A 30 3.29 4.30 -2.51
N ALA A 31 2.45 3.57 -3.21
CA ALA A 31 2.83 2.90 -4.45
C ALA A 31 2.57 3.83 -5.65
N THR A 32 3.04 3.43 -6.83
CA THR A 32 2.91 4.28 -8.03
C THR A 32 1.46 4.55 -8.43
N ALA A 33 0.55 3.64 -8.12
CA ALA A 33 -0.86 3.76 -8.47
C ALA A 33 -1.82 3.52 -7.27
N ALA A 34 -1.30 3.52 -6.03
CA ALA A 34 -2.09 3.18 -4.84
C ALA A 34 -1.52 3.80 -3.57
N ASN A 35 -2.37 3.95 -2.55
CA ASN A 35 -1.93 4.32 -1.21
C ASN A 35 -1.44 3.08 -0.45
N LEU A 36 -0.49 3.28 0.47
CA LEU A 36 0.14 2.23 1.26
C LEU A 36 -0.39 2.23 2.69
N PHE A 37 -0.70 1.04 3.21
CA PHE A 37 -0.93 0.81 4.64
C PHE A 37 -0.05 -0.31 5.14
N VAL A 38 0.48 -0.16 6.35
CA VAL A 38 1.25 -1.19 7.04
C VAL A 38 0.57 -1.55 8.34
N LEU A 39 0.61 -2.84 8.69
CA LEU A 39 0.11 -3.33 9.97
C LEU A 39 1.26 -3.43 10.96
N ARG A 40 1.17 -2.71 12.07
CA ARG A 40 2.13 -2.76 13.17
C ARG A 40 1.39 -2.72 14.51
N ASP A 41 1.73 -3.64 15.39
CA ASP A 41 1.13 -3.73 16.73
C ASP A 41 -0.41 -3.74 16.71
N GLY A 42 -0.97 -4.46 15.75
CA GLY A 42 -2.41 -4.63 15.60
C GLY A 42 -3.16 -3.43 15.01
N ARG A 43 -2.45 -2.40 14.55
CA ARG A 43 -3.04 -1.20 13.97
C ARG A 43 -2.51 -0.93 12.57
N TRP A 44 -3.39 -0.46 11.69
CA TRP A 44 -3.02 0.02 10.37
C TRP A 44 -2.47 1.45 10.43
N TRP A 45 -1.39 1.68 9.68
CA TRP A 45 -0.72 2.96 9.54
C TRP A 45 -0.51 3.31 8.08
N THR A 46 -0.64 4.59 7.75
CA THR A 46 -0.34 5.11 6.44
C THR A 46 0.45 6.42 6.54
N SER A 47 1.21 6.73 5.51
CA SER A 47 1.94 7.99 5.45
C SER A 47 1.00 9.16 5.19
N PRO A 48 1.26 10.34 5.79
CA PRO A 48 0.53 11.55 5.43
C PRO A 48 0.81 11.93 3.96
N VAL A 49 -0.17 12.56 3.33
CA VAL A 49 -0.07 13.04 1.94
C VAL A 49 0.07 14.58 1.87
N ASP A 50 0.55 15.19 2.95
CA ASP A 50 0.71 16.63 3.12
C ASP A 50 1.81 17.23 2.25
N ARG A 51 2.86 16.47 1.94
CA ARG A 51 3.99 16.93 1.14
C ARG A 51 3.98 16.35 -0.28
N CYS A 52 3.57 15.11 -0.40
CA CYS A 52 3.52 14.38 -1.67
C CYS A 52 2.56 13.21 -1.55
N GLY A 53 2.18 12.66 -2.67
CA GLY A 53 1.19 11.59 -2.72
C GLY A 53 -0.22 12.12 -3.00
N ILE A 54 -1.15 11.21 -3.13
CA ILE A 54 -2.56 11.48 -3.43
C ILE A 54 -3.43 10.95 -2.30
N ALA A 55 -4.32 11.81 -1.78
CA ALA A 55 -5.34 11.42 -0.82
C ALA A 55 -6.46 10.65 -1.56
N GLY A 56 -6.26 9.36 -1.77
CA GLY A 56 -7.23 8.51 -2.46
C GLY A 56 -8.53 8.34 -1.67
N VAL A 57 -9.64 8.13 -2.39
CA VAL A 57 -10.96 7.89 -1.79
C VAL A 57 -10.97 6.63 -0.91
N CYS A 58 -10.36 5.56 -1.41
CA CYS A 58 -10.23 4.30 -0.66
C CYS A 58 -9.37 4.48 0.61
N ARG A 59 -8.30 5.28 0.53
CA ARG A 59 -7.49 5.65 1.70
C ARG A 59 -8.33 6.36 2.76
N GLY A 60 -9.12 7.34 2.36
CA GLY A 60 -9.99 8.08 3.27
C GLY A 60 -11.02 7.18 3.95
N TRP A 61 -11.61 6.25 3.20
CA TRP A 61 -12.53 5.24 3.74
C TRP A 61 -11.83 4.36 4.79
N ALA A 62 -10.64 3.85 4.48
CA ALA A 62 -9.85 2.99 5.38
C ALA A 62 -9.49 3.73 6.69
N LEU A 63 -9.04 4.98 6.59
CA LEU A 63 -8.72 5.79 7.76
C LEU A 63 -9.91 5.92 8.71
N ARG A 64 -11.10 6.17 8.17
CA ARG A 64 -12.31 6.33 8.98
C ARG A 64 -12.80 4.99 9.55
N THR A 65 -12.77 3.93 8.73
CA THR A 65 -13.36 2.64 9.09
C THR A 65 -12.48 1.84 10.05
N TRP A 66 -11.16 1.87 9.86
CA TRP A 66 -10.23 1.06 10.66
C TRP A 66 -9.60 1.81 11.82
N SER A 67 -9.93 3.06 12.02
CA SER A 67 -9.21 3.93 12.96
C SER A 67 -7.69 3.90 12.72
N ALA A 68 -7.30 3.86 11.45
CA ALA A 68 -5.90 3.82 11.07
C ALA A 68 -5.20 5.11 11.46
N GLY A 69 -3.93 5.00 11.82
CA GLY A 69 -3.10 6.15 12.14
C GLY A 69 -2.36 6.69 10.91
N GLU A 70 -2.03 7.97 10.97
CA GLU A 70 -1.18 8.62 9.98
C GLU A 70 0.14 9.01 10.64
N ARG A 71 1.25 8.55 10.10
CA ARG A 71 2.59 8.98 10.47
C ARG A 71 3.58 8.65 9.36
N ARG A 72 4.73 9.30 9.38
CA ARG A 72 5.79 8.97 8.45
C ARG A 72 6.27 7.54 8.70
N LEU A 73 6.48 6.81 7.61
CA LEU A 73 6.92 5.42 7.62
C LEU A 73 8.27 5.35 6.89
N ASN A 74 9.32 4.88 7.55
CA ASN A 74 10.57 4.61 6.85
C ASN A 74 10.52 3.23 6.17
N ALA A 75 11.50 2.93 5.30
CA ALA A 75 11.54 1.68 4.57
C ALA A 75 11.60 0.45 5.50
N ASP A 76 12.35 0.53 6.61
CA ASP A 76 12.46 -0.56 7.58
C ASP A 76 11.13 -0.87 8.25
N GLU A 77 10.33 0.14 8.54
CA GLU A 77 8.99 -0.05 9.13
C GLU A 77 8.03 -0.74 8.16
N VAL A 78 8.17 -0.51 6.87
CA VAL A 78 7.40 -1.23 5.85
C VAL A 78 7.87 -2.68 5.78
N GLU A 79 9.17 -2.92 5.68
CA GLU A 79 9.72 -4.27 5.56
C GLU A 79 9.49 -5.13 6.80
N THR A 80 9.47 -4.54 7.98
CA THR A 80 9.27 -5.25 9.26
C THR A 80 7.82 -5.28 9.71
N ALA A 81 6.88 -4.74 8.93
CA ALA A 81 5.47 -4.78 9.24
C ALA A 81 4.92 -6.22 9.26
N ASP A 82 3.86 -6.44 10.02
CA ASP A 82 3.18 -7.73 10.08
C ASP A 82 2.39 -8.05 8.80
N ALA A 83 1.93 -7.01 8.13
CA ALA A 83 1.29 -7.09 6.81
C ALA A 83 1.41 -5.74 6.09
N VAL A 84 1.34 -5.77 4.78
CA VAL A 84 1.30 -4.59 3.92
C VAL A 84 0.17 -4.74 2.92
N ILE A 85 -0.58 -3.67 2.74
CA ILE A 85 -1.62 -3.58 1.72
C ILE A 85 -1.50 -2.29 0.94
N LEU A 86 -1.94 -2.33 -0.30
CA LEU A 86 -2.16 -1.15 -1.12
C LEU A 86 -3.66 -0.94 -1.28
N CYS A 87 -4.09 0.28 -1.54
CA CYS A 87 -5.48 0.54 -1.90
C CYS A 87 -5.63 1.66 -2.92
N ASN A 88 -6.58 1.50 -3.81
CA ASN A 88 -7.05 2.56 -4.70
C ASN A 88 -8.55 2.38 -5.01
N ALA A 89 -9.16 3.39 -5.63
CA ALA A 89 -10.59 3.38 -5.91
C ALA A 89 -11.01 2.44 -7.04
N VAL A 90 -10.07 1.95 -7.84
CA VAL A 90 -10.33 1.07 -8.98
C VAL A 90 -10.29 -0.40 -8.57
N ARG A 91 -9.24 -0.80 -7.83
CA ARG A 91 -8.96 -2.20 -7.47
C ARG A 91 -9.28 -2.53 -6.02
N GLY A 92 -9.59 -1.55 -5.20
CA GLY A 92 -9.84 -1.74 -3.78
C GLY A 92 -8.58 -2.00 -2.97
N ILE A 93 -8.63 -2.99 -2.09
CA ILE A 93 -7.50 -3.41 -1.24
C ILE A 93 -6.72 -4.52 -1.94
N LEU A 94 -5.42 -4.33 -2.02
CA LEU A 94 -4.48 -5.23 -2.68
C LEU A 94 -3.44 -5.71 -1.65
N PRO A 95 -3.54 -6.94 -1.15
CA PRO A 95 -2.52 -7.48 -0.27
C PRO A 95 -1.17 -7.54 -0.98
N VAL A 96 -0.09 -7.19 -0.28
CA VAL A 96 1.27 -7.29 -0.82
C VAL A 96 1.88 -8.60 -0.34
N ALA A 97 2.26 -9.47 -1.27
CA ALA A 97 2.89 -10.75 -0.97
C ALA A 97 4.42 -10.62 -0.82
N ARG A 98 5.03 -9.66 -1.52
CA ARG A 98 6.49 -9.49 -1.54
C ARG A 98 6.88 -8.04 -1.81
N LEU A 99 7.88 -7.57 -1.05
CA LEU A 99 8.61 -6.33 -1.32
C LEU A 99 10.10 -6.64 -1.30
N GLY A 100 10.77 -6.52 -2.45
CA GLY A 100 12.17 -6.90 -2.57
C GLY A 100 12.41 -8.35 -2.16
N HIS A 101 13.14 -8.56 -1.07
CA HIS A 101 13.43 -9.88 -0.50
C HIS A 101 12.50 -10.26 0.67
N ARG A 102 11.61 -9.36 1.08
CA ARG A 102 10.66 -9.59 2.16
C ARG A 102 9.37 -10.21 1.62
N PHE A 103 8.97 -11.34 2.20
CA PHE A 103 7.72 -12.04 1.89
C PHE A 103 6.77 -11.97 3.07
N TRP A 104 5.47 -11.87 2.79
CA TRP A 104 4.40 -11.97 3.78
C TRP A 104 3.51 -13.16 3.49
N SER A 105 3.25 -13.94 4.52
CA SER A 105 2.18 -14.94 4.50
C SER A 105 0.83 -14.25 4.69
N PRO A 106 -0.28 -14.88 4.28
CA PRO A 106 -1.62 -14.36 4.55
C PRO A 106 -1.80 -14.02 6.04
N HIS A 107 -2.36 -12.84 6.32
CA HIS A 107 -2.57 -12.36 7.69
C HIS A 107 -4.07 -12.17 7.95
N PRO A 108 -4.60 -12.55 9.14
CA PRO A 108 -6.02 -12.41 9.46
C PRO A 108 -6.55 -10.97 9.35
N ALA A 109 -5.74 -9.97 9.70
CA ALA A 109 -6.12 -8.57 9.58
C ALA A 109 -6.32 -8.13 8.12
N VAL A 110 -5.59 -8.71 7.18
CA VAL A 110 -5.77 -8.46 5.74
C VAL A 110 -7.09 -9.06 5.27
N ALA A 111 -7.41 -10.28 5.68
CA ALA A 111 -8.70 -10.91 5.37
C ALA A 111 -9.86 -10.09 5.94
N GLU A 112 -9.73 -9.57 7.14
CA GLU A 112 -10.73 -8.68 7.75
C GLU A 112 -10.89 -7.36 6.97
N ALA A 113 -9.79 -6.75 6.56
CA ALA A 113 -9.82 -5.54 5.73
C ALA A 113 -10.54 -5.77 4.40
N LEU A 114 -10.26 -6.89 3.74
CA LEU A 114 -10.93 -7.28 2.49
C LEU A 114 -12.44 -7.50 2.69
N ARG A 115 -12.84 -8.21 3.75
CA ARG A 115 -14.26 -8.41 4.08
C ARG A 115 -14.96 -7.09 4.38
N SER A 116 -14.32 -6.21 5.13
CA SER A 116 -14.84 -4.88 5.46
C SER A 116 -15.12 -4.05 4.20
N LEU A 117 -14.20 -4.05 3.24
CA LEU A 117 -14.38 -3.34 1.98
C LEU A 117 -15.50 -3.98 1.13
N ALA A 118 -15.51 -5.29 1.00
CA ALA A 118 -16.53 -5.99 0.22
C ALA A 118 -17.94 -5.80 0.80
N ALA A 119 -18.07 -5.74 2.12
CA ALA A 119 -19.34 -5.47 2.79
C ALA A 119 -19.84 -4.05 2.52
N ALA A 120 -18.95 -3.05 2.53
CA ALA A 120 -19.28 -1.66 2.27
C ALA A 120 -19.47 -1.37 0.77
N HIS A 121 -18.71 -2.05 -0.09
CA HIS A 121 -18.65 -1.84 -1.53
C HIS A 121 -18.54 -3.19 -2.26
N PRO A 122 -19.66 -3.86 -2.56
CA PRO A 122 -19.68 -5.21 -3.12
C PRO A 122 -18.94 -5.38 -4.46
N ALA A 123 -18.66 -4.28 -5.17
CA ALA A 123 -17.87 -4.32 -6.40
C ALA A 123 -16.41 -4.78 -6.19
N PHE A 124 -15.91 -4.76 -4.95
CA PHE A 124 -14.54 -5.17 -4.60
C PHE A 124 -14.49 -6.57 -3.97
N THR A 125 -15.29 -7.52 -4.46
CA THR A 125 -15.30 -8.88 -3.93
C THR A 125 -14.11 -9.73 -4.38
N ASP A 126 -13.49 -9.40 -5.53
CA ASP A 126 -12.39 -10.13 -6.12
C ASP A 126 -11.22 -9.18 -6.44
N SER A 127 -10.21 -9.17 -5.59
CA SER A 127 -8.99 -8.40 -5.82
C SER A 127 -7.77 -9.32 -5.84
N ASP A 128 -7.02 -9.28 -6.94
CA ASP A 128 -5.75 -9.99 -7.03
C ASP A 128 -4.70 -9.33 -6.14
N PRO A 129 -3.89 -10.11 -5.41
CA PRO A 129 -2.81 -9.56 -4.60
C PRO A 129 -1.71 -8.97 -5.46
N ILE A 130 -0.93 -8.08 -4.87
CA ILE A 130 0.36 -7.66 -5.43
C ILE A 130 1.38 -8.74 -5.12
N ARG A 131 1.76 -9.50 -6.12
CA ARG A 131 2.69 -10.63 -5.99
C ARG A 131 4.09 -10.14 -5.65
N HIS A 132 4.53 -9.07 -6.27
CA HIS A 132 5.86 -8.52 -6.05
C HIS A 132 5.85 -7.00 -6.20
N MET A 133 6.27 -6.31 -5.15
CA MET A 133 6.53 -4.88 -5.13
C MET A 133 8.04 -4.62 -5.05
N GLN A 134 8.52 -3.66 -5.81
CA GLN A 134 9.91 -3.23 -5.80
C GLN A 134 10.05 -1.90 -5.06
N GLU A 135 11.14 -1.76 -4.32
CA GLU A 135 11.53 -0.44 -3.79
C GLU A 135 11.98 0.45 -4.94
N GLY A 136 11.31 1.58 -5.08
CA GLY A 136 11.71 2.61 -6.02
C GLY A 136 12.89 3.44 -5.50
N VAL A 137 13.55 4.13 -6.41
CA VAL A 137 14.57 5.14 -6.06
C VAL A 137 13.87 6.40 -5.54
N PRO A 138 14.39 7.05 -4.49
CA PRO A 138 13.83 8.28 -3.96
C PRO A 138 13.82 9.43 -4.97
#